data_5c58ecf2b1a6120aa6edf4ed11de93fb
#
_entry.id   5c58ecf2b1a6120aa6edf4ed11de93fb
#
_cell.length_a   1.000
_cell.length_b   1.000
_cell.length_c   1.000
_cell.angle_alpha   90.00
_cell.angle_beta   90.00
_cell.angle_gamma   90.00
#
_symmetry.space_group_name_H-M   'P 1'
#
loop_
_entity.id
_entity.type
_entity.pdbx_description
1 polymer ?
#
loop_
_entity_poly.entity_id
_entity_poly.type
_entity_poly.pdbx_seq_one_letter_code
_entity_poly.pdbx_strand_id
1 'polypeptide(L)'
;MDKQLFTKAVNSLGVVFFPAFDWAISPTHPEREERLLYTRDQLKEEGIFDIEGITEYRPEFCSYADIERVHFCLPSIQAVTTDSHLASAGGAITAARLVLENREQKAFALVRPPGHHSMRVVHGNRGFCNVNMEAVMIEN
;
A
#
# COMPACT_ATOMS: atom_id res chain seq x y z
N MET A 1 14.85 -21.53 -20.89
CA MET A 1 14.67 -21.45 -19.44
C MET A 1 13.69 -22.53 -19.01
N ASP A 2 14.06 -23.34 -18.03
CA ASP A 2 13.20 -24.41 -17.54
C ASP A 2 12.03 -23.77 -16.75
N LYS A 3 10.81 -23.92 -17.27
CA LYS A 3 9.60 -23.37 -16.64
C LYS A 3 9.34 -23.96 -15.26
N GLN A 4 9.88 -25.12 -14.93
CA GLN A 4 9.69 -25.76 -13.62
C GLN A 4 10.39 -25.00 -12.48
N LEU A 5 11.43 -24.22 -12.76
CA LEU A 5 12.13 -23.42 -11.76
C LEU A 5 11.28 -22.30 -11.16
N PHE A 6 10.20 -21.89 -11.84
CA PHE A 6 9.38 -20.75 -11.45
C PHE A 6 7.91 -21.11 -11.16
N THR A 7 7.59 -22.40 -11.00
CA THR A 7 6.21 -22.85 -10.78
C THR A 7 5.76 -22.73 -9.33
N LYS A 8 6.70 -22.64 -8.38
CA LYS A 8 6.41 -22.59 -6.96
C LYS A 8 7.39 -21.68 -6.23
N ALA A 9 6.87 -20.78 -5.41
CA ALA A 9 7.68 -19.93 -4.55
C ALA A 9 8.26 -20.73 -3.38
N VAL A 10 9.52 -20.47 -3.01
CA VAL A 10 10.17 -21.07 -1.83
C VAL A 10 9.46 -20.61 -0.55
N ASN A 11 9.13 -19.32 -0.49
CA ASN A 11 8.33 -18.73 0.58
C ASN A 11 7.04 -18.19 -0.02
N SER A 12 5.91 -18.42 0.64
CA SER A 12 4.66 -17.84 0.20
C SER A 12 4.70 -16.30 0.31
N LEU A 13 4.13 -15.63 -0.68
CA LEU A 13 4.12 -14.16 -0.77
C LEU A 13 2.71 -13.66 -1.05
N GLY A 14 2.23 -12.77 -0.18
CA GLY A 14 1.05 -11.97 -0.45
C GLY A 14 1.42 -10.63 -1.06
N VAL A 15 0.81 -10.30 -2.20
CA VAL A 15 0.93 -8.98 -2.83
C VAL A 15 -0.37 -8.23 -2.61
N VAL A 16 -0.34 -7.19 -1.79
CA VAL A 16 -1.51 -6.37 -1.50
C VAL A 16 -1.55 -5.22 -2.49
N PHE A 17 -2.60 -5.16 -3.30
CA PHE A 17 -2.74 -4.16 -4.37
C PHE A 17 -4.15 -3.58 -4.39
N PHE A 18 -4.23 -2.27 -4.61
CA PHE A 18 -5.46 -1.55 -4.91
C PHE A 18 -5.16 -0.40 -5.88
N PRO A 19 -5.95 -0.24 -6.95
CA PRO A 19 -5.80 0.89 -7.87
C PRO A 19 -6.24 2.18 -7.17
N ALA A 20 -5.29 3.00 -6.76
CA ALA A 20 -5.53 4.27 -6.09
C ALA A 20 -5.40 5.40 -7.11
N PHE A 21 -6.49 6.10 -7.40
CA PHE A 21 -6.61 7.03 -8.53
C PHE A 21 -7.24 8.40 -8.18
N ASP A 22 -7.58 8.64 -6.93
CA ASP A 22 -8.24 9.86 -6.50
C ASP A 22 -7.29 10.93 -5.94
N TRP A 23 -5.98 10.70 -6.05
CA TRP A 23 -4.99 11.65 -5.57
C TRP A 23 -3.72 11.67 -6.42
N ALA A 24 -3.28 12.88 -6.74
CA ALA A 24 -1.97 13.18 -7.33
C ALA A 24 -1.60 14.63 -7.00
N ILE A 25 -0.30 14.93 -6.89
CA ILE A 25 0.17 16.31 -6.69
C ILE A 25 -0.19 17.19 -7.90
N SER A 26 0.05 16.67 -9.08
CA SER A 26 -0.27 17.34 -10.34
C SER A 26 -0.41 16.30 -11.46
N PRO A 27 -1.04 16.69 -12.59
CA PRO A 27 -1.19 15.76 -13.72
C PRO A 27 0.11 15.26 -14.32
N THR A 28 1.22 15.95 -14.10
CA THR A 28 2.53 15.62 -14.67
C THR A 28 3.52 15.05 -13.65
N HIS A 29 3.13 14.96 -12.37
CA HIS A 29 4.02 14.45 -11.33
C HIS A 29 4.27 12.94 -11.51
N PRO A 30 5.51 12.44 -11.31
CA PRO A 30 5.82 11.00 -11.44
C PRO A 30 5.07 10.10 -10.45
N GLU A 31 4.71 10.59 -9.25
CA GLU A 31 3.91 9.85 -8.28
C GLU A 31 2.43 9.94 -8.69
N ARG A 32 1.99 8.99 -9.52
CA ARG A 32 0.66 8.92 -10.11
C ARG A 32 0.12 7.49 -10.08
N GLU A 33 -1.17 7.37 -10.36
CA GLU A 33 -1.88 6.09 -10.43
C GLU A 33 -1.27 5.12 -11.43
N GLU A 34 -0.81 5.61 -12.58
CA GLU A 34 -0.23 4.78 -13.64
C GLU A 34 1.02 4.04 -13.17
N ARG A 35 1.80 4.64 -12.26
CA ARG A 35 2.98 3.99 -11.70
C ARG A 35 2.62 2.64 -11.09
N LEU A 36 1.52 2.61 -10.36
CA LEU A 36 1.06 1.41 -9.68
C LEU A 36 0.36 0.44 -10.62
N LEU A 37 -0.53 0.96 -11.45
CA LEU A 37 -1.30 0.16 -12.41
C LEU A 37 -0.40 -0.54 -13.40
N TYR A 38 0.56 0.17 -13.99
CA TYR A 38 1.49 -0.43 -14.96
C TYR A 38 2.43 -1.42 -14.30
N THR A 39 2.86 -1.17 -13.07
CA THR A 39 3.68 -2.14 -12.33
C THR A 39 2.91 -3.43 -12.09
N ARG A 40 1.67 -3.33 -11.62
CA ARG A 40 0.83 -4.50 -11.37
C ARG A 40 0.53 -5.27 -12.65
N ASP A 41 0.21 -4.56 -13.73
CA ASP A 41 -0.09 -5.19 -15.02
C ASP A 41 1.13 -5.91 -15.59
N GLN A 42 2.31 -5.31 -15.47
CA GLN A 42 3.56 -5.94 -15.88
C GLN A 42 3.85 -7.21 -15.08
N LEU A 43 3.66 -7.18 -13.75
CA LEU A 43 3.82 -8.37 -12.91
C LEU A 43 2.89 -9.49 -13.34
N LYS A 44 1.64 -9.15 -13.67
CA LYS A 44 0.66 -10.12 -14.15
C LYS A 44 1.04 -10.71 -15.51
N GLU A 45 1.46 -9.87 -16.44
CA GLU A 45 1.89 -10.32 -17.78
C GLU A 45 3.13 -11.21 -17.72
N GLU A 46 4.05 -10.93 -16.80
CA GLU A 46 5.23 -11.76 -16.57
C GLU A 46 4.91 -13.09 -15.84
N GLY A 47 3.65 -13.30 -15.45
CA GLY A 47 3.21 -14.54 -14.86
C GLY A 47 3.52 -14.68 -13.36
N ILE A 48 3.79 -13.60 -12.66
CA ILE A 48 4.13 -13.65 -11.22
C ILE A 48 2.99 -14.26 -10.40
N PHE A 49 1.74 -13.94 -10.72
CA PHE A 49 0.58 -14.47 -10.01
C PHE A 49 0.20 -15.91 -10.43
N ASP A 50 0.83 -16.45 -11.44
CA ASP A 50 0.68 -17.86 -11.83
C ASP A 50 1.65 -18.79 -11.07
N ILE A 51 2.59 -18.22 -10.30
CA ILE A 51 3.52 -18.96 -9.46
C ILE A 51 2.78 -19.45 -8.21
N GLU A 52 2.80 -20.77 -7.96
CA GLU A 52 2.21 -21.33 -6.74
C GLU A 52 2.88 -20.71 -5.49
N GLY A 53 2.06 -20.22 -4.58
CA GLY A 53 2.53 -19.55 -3.36
C GLY A 53 2.62 -18.02 -3.46
N ILE A 54 2.31 -17.43 -4.63
CA ILE A 54 2.18 -15.98 -4.78
C ILE A 54 0.70 -15.64 -4.98
N THR A 55 0.14 -14.84 -4.08
CA THR A 55 -1.29 -14.53 -4.06
C THR A 55 -1.50 -13.02 -4.00
N GLU A 56 -2.39 -12.51 -4.85
CA GLU A 56 -2.83 -11.11 -4.80
C GLU A 56 -3.96 -10.95 -3.80
N TYR A 57 -3.86 -9.92 -2.97
CA TYR A 57 -4.86 -9.55 -1.97
C TYR A 57 -5.33 -8.12 -2.20
N ARG A 58 -6.58 -7.86 -1.83
CA ARG A 58 -7.10 -6.51 -1.71
C ARG A 58 -6.84 -5.98 -0.30
N PRO A 59 -6.48 -4.70 -0.14
CA PRO A 59 -6.38 -4.10 1.19
C PRO A 59 -7.77 -3.87 1.79
N GLU A 60 -7.85 -3.96 3.10
CA GLU A 60 -8.90 -3.30 3.85
C GLU A 60 -8.51 -1.83 4.01
N PHE A 61 -9.44 -0.91 3.79
CA PHE A 61 -9.16 0.51 4.00
C PHE A 61 -9.02 0.78 5.50
N CYS A 62 -8.01 1.55 5.89
CA CYS A 62 -7.91 1.98 7.27
C CYS A 62 -8.99 3.01 7.60
N SER A 63 -9.30 3.15 8.88
CA SER A 63 -10.22 4.17 9.38
C SER A 63 -9.46 5.44 9.81
N TYR A 64 -10.17 6.54 9.97
CA TYR A 64 -9.59 7.74 10.59
C TYR A 64 -9.18 7.50 12.04
N ALA A 65 -9.83 6.58 12.75
CA ALA A 65 -9.42 6.17 14.09
C ALA A 65 -8.01 5.55 14.09
N ASP A 66 -7.67 4.79 13.05
CA ASP A 66 -6.31 4.25 12.89
C ASP A 66 -5.30 5.37 12.65
N ILE A 67 -5.65 6.35 11.82
CA ILE A 67 -4.80 7.51 11.53
C ILE A 67 -4.59 8.38 12.76
N GLU A 68 -5.61 8.58 13.57
CA GLU A 68 -5.55 9.38 14.81
C GLU A 68 -4.59 8.82 15.87
N ARG A 69 -4.27 7.54 15.82
CA ARG A 69 -3.26 6.95 16.69
C ARG A 69 -1.85 7.48 16.42
N VAL A 70 -1.63 7.99 15.22
CA VAL A 70 -0.32 8.48 14.74
C VAL A 70 -0.32 9.99 14.60
N HIS A 71 -1.36 10.56 14.01
CA HIS A 71 -1.45 11.97 13.68
C HIS A 71 -2.40 12.72 14.61
N PHE A 72 -2.03 13.95 14.93
CA PHE A 72 -2.85 14.86 15.70
C PHE A 72 -3.67 15.77 14.78
N CYS A 73 -4.74 16.36 15.32
CA CYS A 73 -5.60 17.31 14.64
C CYS A 73 -6.34 16.71 13.45
N LEU A 74 -7.37 15.92 13.76
CA LEU A 74 -8.19 15.24 12.75
C LEU A 74 -8.71 16.13 11.60
N PRO A 75 -9.21 17.35 11.84
CA PRO A 75 -9.64 18.21 10.74
C PRO A 75 -8.54 18.50 9.70
N SER A 76 -7.29 18.71 10.15
CA SER A 76 -6.17 18.93 9.24
C SER A 76 -5.82 17.67 8.44
N ILE A 77 -5.92 16.52 9.07
CA ILE A 77 -5.69 15.21 8.42
C ILE A 77 -6.77 14.96 7.37
N GLN A 78 -8.03 15.17 7.71
CA GLN A 78 -9.16 14.97 6.78
C GLN A 78 -9.07 15.88 5.55
N ALA A 79 -8.54 17.09 5.71
CA ALA A 79 -8.39 18.04 4.62
C ALA A 79 -7.40 17.57 3.54
N VAL A 80 -6.45 16.68 3.87
CA VAL A 80 -5.40 16.21 2.95
C VAL A 80 -5.48 14.71 2.66
N THR A 81 -6.44 14.01 3.23
CA THR A 81 -6.59 12.56 3.10
C THR A 81 -7.70 12.21 2.10
N THR A 82 -7.38 11.32 1.18
CA THR A 82 -8.31 10.77 0.21
C THR A 82 -8.47 9.27 0.44
N ASP A 83 -9.37 8.62 -0.30
CA ASP A 83 -9.53 7.16 -0.27
C ASP A 83 -8.23 6.43 -0.65
N SER A 84 -7.42 7.01 -1.51
CA SER A 84 -6.08 6.47 -1.84
C SER A 84 -5.18 6.40 -0.61
N HIS A 85 -5.20 7.40 0.27
CA HIS A 85 -4.44 7.38 1.53
C HIS A 85 -4.95 6.28 2.47
N LEU A 86 -6.28 6.14 2.58
CA LEU A 86 -6.90 5.10 3.40
C LEU A 86 -6.60 3.70 2.86
N ALA A 87 -6.60 3.54 1.55
CA ALA A 87 -6.24 2.28 0.90
C ALA A 87 -4.75 1.96 1.07
N SER A 88 -3.87 2.97 0.97
CA SER A 88 -2.44 2.79 1.15
C SER A 88 -2.08 2.37 2.57
N ALA A 89 -2.61 3.08 3.58
CA ALA A 89 -2.41 2.71 4.99
C ALA A 89 -3.05 1.34 5.30
N GLY A 90 -4.25 1.10 4.80
CA GLY A 90 -4.94 -0.19 4.93
C GLY A 90 -4.18 -1.32 4.24
N GLY A 91 -3.53 -1.04 3.13
CA GLY A 91 -2.65 -1.99 2.44
C GLY A 91 -1.44 -2.40 3.27
N ALA A 92 -0.81 -1.43 3.95
CA ALA A 92 0.28 -1.71 4.87
C ALA A 92 -0.19 -2.57 6.06
N ILE A 93 -1.34 -2.24 6.65
CA ILE A 93 -1.96 -3.03 7.73
C ILE A 93 -2.27 -4.45 7.25
N THR A 94 -2.90 -4.57 6.09
CA THR A 94 -3.26 -5.88 5.51
C THR A 94 -2.03 -6.74 5.27
N ALA A 95 -0.97 -6.17 4.70
CA ALA A 95 0.30 -6.87 4.47
C ALA A 95 0.92 -7.37 5.79
N ALA A 96 0.94 -6.52 6.82
CA ALA A 96 1.44 -6.92 8.14
C ALA A 96 0.60 -8.05 8.74
N ARG A 97 -0.72 -7.99 8.65
CA ARG A 97 -1.62 -9.04 9.16
C ARG A 97 -1.43 -10.37 8.46
N LEU A 98 -1.22 -10.37 7.14
CA LEU A 98 -0.96 -11.62 6.40
C LEU A 98 0.20 -12.41 7.00
N VAL A 99 1.26 -11.71 7.41
CA VAL A 99 2.43 -12.34 8.02
C VAL A 99 2.20 -12.68 9.49
N LEU A 100 1.66 -11.75 10.27
CA LEU A 100 1.43 -11.93 11.70
C LEU A 100 0.40 -13.04 12.01
N GLU A 101 -0.58 -13.22 11.15
CA GLU A 101 -1.61 -14.27 11.26
C GLU A 101 -1.20 -15.57 10.56
N ASN A 102 0.03 -15.70 10.14
CA ASN A 102 0.60 -16.88 9.45
C ASN A 102 -0.16 -17.29 8.19
N ARG A 103 -0.79 -16.35 7.49
CA ARG A 103 -1.46 -16.61 6.21
C ARG A 103 -0.48 -16.64 5.06
N GLU A 104 0.57 -15.82 5.16
CA GLU A 104 1.67 -15.76 4.22
C GLU A 104 3.00 -15.65 4.97
N GLN A 105 4.08 -16.16 4.38
CA GLN A 105 5.42 -16.04 4.97
C GLN A 105 6.02 -14.65 4.75
N LYS A 106 5.68 -14.03 3.63
CA LYS A 106 6.09 -12.66 3.26
C LYS A 106 4.91 -11.91 2.69
N ALA A 107 4.96 -10.59 2.77
CA ALA A 107 3.97 -9.73 2.15
C ALA A 107 4.62 -8.49 1.56
N PHE A 108 4.03 -7.99 0.48
CA PHE A 108 4.43 -6.76 -0.18
C PHE A 108 3.20 -5.91 -0.43
N ALA A 109 3.17 -4.69 0.09
CA ALA A 109 2.11 -3.75 -0.17
C ALA A 109 2.48 -2.88 -1.38
N LEU A 110 1.86 -3.15 -2.52
CA LEU A 110 1.99 -2.34 -3.74
C LEU A 110 0.89 -1.29 -3.71
N VAL A 111 1.15 -0.20 -3.00
CA VAL A 111 0.18 0.84 -2.68
C VAL A 111 0.74 2.25 -2.89
N ARG A 112 -0.14 3.23 -3.01
CA ARG A 112 0.15 4.66 -3.10
C ARG A 112 -1.00 5.47 -2.46
N PRO A 113 -0.79 6.72 -2.06
CA PRO A 113 0.46 7.48 -2.04
C PRO A 113 1.39 7.02 -0.91
N PRO A 114 2.68 7.45 -0.92
CA PRO A 114 3.59 7.20 0.18
C PRO A 114 3.30 8.11 1.37
N GLY A 115 3.96 7.86 2.52
CA GLY A 115 3.73 8.62 3.74
C GLY A 115 4.95 8.79 4.66
N HIS A 116 6.12 8.31 4.24
CA HIS A 116 7.30 8.25 5.11
C HIS A 116 7.90 9.62 5.47
N HIS A 117 7.55 10.68 4.75
CA HIS A 117 7.94 12.04 5.09
C HIS A 117 6.90 12.79 5.93
N SER A 118 5.77 12.17 6.25
CA SER A 118 4.71 12.78 7.03
C SER A 118 5.14 13.02 8.48
N MET A 119 4.69 14.13 9.05
CA MET A 119 4.89 14.47 10.44
C MET A 119 3.67 14.12 11.28
N ARG A 120 3.84 14.02 12.60
CA ARG A 120 2.76 13.76 13.55
C ARG A 120 1.65 14.81 13.48
N VAL A 121 2.01 16.08 13.35
CA VAL A 121 1.08 17.16 13.06
C VAL A 121 1.15 17.47 11.58
N VAL A 122 0.02 17.32 10.89
CA VAL A 122 -0.06 17.54 9.44
C VAL A 122 -0.37 19.01 9.19
N HIS A 123 0.59 19.73 8.67
CA HIS A 123 0.44 21.12 8.22
C HIS A 123 0.58 21.19 6.69
N GLY A 124 -0.48 20.80 5.98
CA GLY A 124 -0.43 20.69 4.53
C GLY A 124 0.42 19.52 4.05
N ASN A 125 0.69 19.49 2.77
CA ASN A 125 1.44 18.40 2.14
C ASN A 125 2.94 18.50 2.42
N ARG A 126 3.54 17.40 2.82
CA ARG A 126 5.00 17.24 2.85
C ARG A 126 5.45 16.61 1.54
N GLY A 127 5.55 17.44 0.49
CA GLY A 127 5.65 16.92 -0.84
C GLY A 127 4.40 16.12 -1.19
N PHE A 128 4.55 14.84 -1.42
CA PHE A 128 3.44 13.92 -1.68
C PHE A 128 3.20 12.91 -0.54
N CYS A 129 3.70 13.19 0.67
CA CYS A 129 3.48 12.38 1.87
C CYS A 129 2.57 13.13 2.85
N ASN A 130 1.36 12.63 3.07
CA ASN A 130 0.37 13.23 3.97
C ASN A 130 0.11 12.39 5.23
N VAL A 131 -0.01 11.09 5.07
CA VAL A 131 -0.26 10.13 6.16
C VAL A 131 0.91 9.17 6.23
N ASN A 132 1.45 8.93 7.43
CA ASN A 132 2.54 7.98 7.62
C ASN A 132 1.98 6.55 7.69
N MET A 133 2.02 5.87 6.57
CA MET A 133 1.43 4.54 6.39
C MET A 133 2.09 3.49 7.27
N GLU A 134 3.41 3.56 7.41
CA GLU A 134 4.20 2.62 8.20
C GLU A 134 3.90 2.78 9.70
N ALA A 135 3.80 4.02 10.18
CA ALA A 135 3.45 4.30 11.56
C ALA A 135 2.01 3.86 11.87
N VAL A 136 1.06 4.12 10.97
CA VAL A 136 -0.33 3.65 11.12
C VAL A 136 -0.37 2.12 11.18
N MET A 137 0.40 1.43 10.36
CA MET A 137 0.52 -0.03 10.38
C MET A 137 1.05 -0.52 11.72
N ILE A 138 2.09 0.10 12.25
CA ILE A 138 2.74 -0.31 13.51
C ILE A 138 1.80 -0.10 14.70
N GLU A 139 1.07 1.00 14.74
CA GLU A 139 0.15 1.35 15.83
C GLU A 139 -1.20 0.60 15.75
N ASN A 140 -1.48 -0.07 14.65
CA ASN A 140 -2.68 -0.89 14.50
C ASN A 140 -2.53 -2.23 15.20
#